data_ff9148b9f4dcc82e91141da70a990e1f
#
_entry.id   ff9148b9f4dcc82e91141da70a990e1f
#
_cell.length_a   1.000
_cell.length_b   1.000
_cell.length_c   1.000
_cell.angle_alpha   90.00
_cell.angle_beta   90.00
_cell.angle_gamma   90.00
#
_symmetry.space_group_name_H-M   'P 1'
#
loop_
_entity.id
_entity.type
_entity.pdbx_description
1 polymer ?
#
loop_
_entity_poly.entity_id
_entity_poly.type
_entity_poly.pdbx_seq_one_letter_code
_entity_poly.pdbx_strand_id
1 'polypeptide(L)'
;MIAKTFEKISYTSVGISTILLLGVSYYYTTLEINWSFVESKTLNGILIFGAFLLSNYAIDTVTRQLTIERSNRNAYHLLLYPLVIMSYPIESVDIRFILSSAAIWAALRNVRIFFEHYNNSKKSKRLFDASLLLSFSALMILDNLIIFIYPLLALITTNIKRDLKHFII
;
A
#
# COMPACT_ATOMS: atom_id res chain seq x y z
N MET A 1 7.53 -8.48 -25.88
CA MET A 1 6.40 -7.57 -26.12
C MET A 1 5.86 -6.97 -24.81
N ILE A 2 5.56 -7.76 -23.78
CA ILE A 2 5.04 -7.30 -22.48
C ILE A 2 5.96 -6.27 -21.79
N ALA A 3 7.28 -6.52 -21.73
CA ALA A 3 8.23 -5.60 -21.13
C ALA A 3 8.16 -4.18 -21.72
N LYS A 4 7.99 -4.06 -23.03
CA LYS A 4 7.87 -2.78 -23.72
C LYS A 4 6.63 -1.97 -23.33
N THR A 5 5.54 -2.66 -22.98
CA THR A 5 4.30 -2.02 -22.50
C THR A 5 4.48 -1.39 -21.13
N PHE A 6 5.40 -1.91 -20.31
CA PHE A 6 5.71 -1.43 -18.96
C PHE A 6 6.96 -0.54 -18.88
N GLU A 7 7.59 -0.21 -20.01
CA GLU A 7 8.66 0.79 -20.03
C GLU A 7 8.17 2.19 -19.62
N LYS A 8 6.91 2.49 -19.87
CA LYS A 8 6.28 3.77 -19.50
C LYS A 8 4.93 3.51 -18.85
N ILE A 9 4.56 4.40 -17.92
CA ILE A 9 3.21 4.40 -17.35
C ILE A 9 2.23 4.84 -18.44
N SER A 10 1.36 3.95 -18.81
CA SER A 10 0.33 4.16 -19.85
C SER A 10 -1.00 3.59 -19.37
N TYR A 11 -2.10 4.00 -20.00
CA TYR A 11 -3.42 3.41 -19.72
C TYR A 11 -3.42 1.89 -19.93
N THR A 12 -2.64 1.41 -20.89
CA THR A 12 -2.49 -0.02 -21.18
C THR A 12 -1.78 -0.75 -20.05
N SER A 13 -0.68 -0.22 -19.51
CA SER A 13 0.05 -0.85 -18.39
C SER A 13 -0.79 -0.88 -17.11
N VAL A 14 -1.52 0.19 -16.81
CA VAL A 14 -2.46 0.23 -15.67
C VAL A 14 -3.61 -0.74 -15.88
N GLY A 15 -4.20 -0.77 -17.09
CA GLY A 15 -5.30 -1.69 -17.42
C GLY A 15 -4.91 -3.15 -17.27
N ILE A 16 -3.74 -3.55 -17.80
CA ILE A 16 -3.23 -4.92 -17.65
C ILE A 16 -3.02 -5.27 -16.18
N SER A 17 -2.38 -4.38 -15.41
CA SER A 17 -2.19 -4.59 -13.96
C SER A 17 -3.53 -4.78 -13.24
N THR A 18 -4.52 -3.94 -13.54
CA THR A 18 -5.85 -4.03 -12.93
C THR A 18 -6.56 -5.35 -13.27
N ILE A 19 -6.47 -5.81 -14.52
CA ILE A 19 -7.04 -7.09 -14.94
C ILE A 19 -6.34 -8.26 -14.22
N LEU A 20 -5.02 -8.21 -14.08
CA LEU A 20 -4.27 -9.22 -13.32
C LEU A 20 -4.71 -9.26 -11.85
N LEU A 21 -4.82 -8.10 -11.20
CA LEU A 21 -5.29 -8.01 -9.81
C LEU A 21 -6.72 -8.52 -9.65
N LEU A 22 -7.59 -8.26 -10.62
CA LEU A 22 -8.95 -8.78 -10.62
C LEU A 22 -8.95 -10.31 -10.75
N GLY A 23 -8.13 -10.86 -11.64
CA GLY A 23 -7.95 -12.30 -11.78
C GLY A 23 -7.44 -12.96 -10.51
N VAL A 24 -6.46 -12.34 -9.84
CA VAL A 24 -5.91 -12.81 -8.56
C VAL A 24 -6.98 -12.76 -7.47
N SER A 25 -7.72 -11.66 -7.35
CA SER A 25 -8.77 -11.53 -6.34
C SER A 25 -9.89 -12.56 -6.56
N TYR A 26 -10.29 -12.78 -7.80
CA TYR A 26 -11.26 -13.82 -8.16
C TYR A 26 -10.75 -15.22 -7.78
N TYR A 27 -9.49 -15.52 -8.11
CA TYR A 27 -8.87 -16.79 -7.76
C TYR A 27 -8.86 -17.01 -6.25
N TYR A 28 -8.48 -16.01 -5.46
CA TYR A 28 -8.52 -16.10 -4.00
C TYR A 28 -9.93 -16.28 -3.43
N THR A 29 -10.95 -15.76 -4.06
CA THR A 29 -12.34 -15.91 -3.60
C THR A 29 -13.00 -17.22 -3.99
N THR A 30 -12.50 -17.89 -5.06
CA THR A 30 -13.03 -19.19 -5.49
C THR A 30 -12.50 -20.34 -4.64
N LEU A 31 -11.35 -20.14 -4.00
CA LEU A 31 -10.80 -21.12 -3.10
C LEU A 31 -11.59 -21.10 -1.78
N GLU A 32 -12.00 -22.25 -1.31
CA GLU A 32 -12.71 -22.42 -0.03
C GLU A 32 -11.78 -22.19 1.17
N ILE A 33 -11.25 -21.00 1.29
CA ILE A 33 -10.37 -20.65 2.39
C ILE A 33 -11.23 -20.07 3.52
N ASN A 34 -11.01 -20.52 4.76
CA ASN A 34 -11.69 -20.13 5.99
C ASN A 34 -11.38 -18.67 6.44
N TRP A 35 -11.52 -17.70 5.55
CA TRP A 35 -11.16 -16.33 5.87
C TRP A 35 -12.24 -15.30 5.56
N SER A 36 -13.45 -15.64 5.91
CA SER A 36 -14.57 -14.72 5.74
C SER A 36 -14.58 -13.66 6.84
N PHE A 37 -14.24 -12.44 6.49
CA PHE A 37 -14.63 -11.25 7.29
C PHE A 37 -16.14 -11.02 7.22
N VAL A 38 -16.72 -11.46 6.11
CA VAL A 38 -18.15 -11.34 5.81
C VAL A 38 -18.61 -12.68 5.23
N GLU A 39 -19.80 -13.11 5.58
CA GLU A 39 -20.38 -14.37 5.07
C GLU A 39 -20.54 -14.40 3.54
N SER A 40 -20.62 -13.22 2.91
CA SER A 40 -20.78 -13.08 1.47
C SER A 40 -19.43 -13.19 0.73
N LYS A 41 -19.25 -14.24 -0.07
CA LYS A 41 -18.10 -14.45 -0.94
C LYS A 41 -17.84 -13.23 -1.86
N THR A 42 -18.91 -12.63 -2.38
CA THR A 42 -18.82 -11.48 -3.27
C THR A 42 -18.25 -10.24 -2.57
N LEU A 43 -18.69 -9.95 -1.34
CA LEU A 43 -18.16 -8.82 -0.56
C LEU A 43 -16.70 -9.03 -0.20
N ASN A 44 -16.29 -10.25 0.18
CA ASN A 44 -14.90 -10.57 0.41
C ASN A 44 -14.04 -10.34 -0.85
N GLY A 45 -14.52 -10.75 -2.01
CA GLY A 45 -13.84 -10.50 -3.29
C GLY A 45 -13.65 -9.01 -3.59
N ILE A 46 -14.67 -8.21 -3.34
CA ILE A 46 -14.59 -6.74 -3.50
C ILE A 46 -13.56 -6.14 -2.53
N LEU A 47 -13.55 -6.58 -1.27
CA LEU A 47 -12.58 -6.11 -0.27
C LEU A 47 -11.15 -6.45 -0.66
N ILE A 48 -10.90 -7.69 -1.09
CA ILE A 48 -9.57 -8.14 -1.55
C ILE A 48 -9.12 -7.33 -2.76
N PHE A 49 -9.99 -7.20 -3.76
CA PHE A 49 -9.67 -6.41 -4.94
C PHE A 49 -9.38 -4.96 -4.61
N GLY A 50 -10.21 -4.34 -3.75
CA GLY A 50 -9.99 -2.98 -3.25
C GLY A 50 -8.65 -2.82 -2.51
N ALA A 51 -8.30 -3.79 -1.66
CA ALA A 51 -7.02 -3.80 -0.95
C ALA A 51 -5.83 -3.92 -1.91
N PHE A 52 -5.92 -4.76 -2.94
CA PHE A 52 -4.88 -4.89 -3.97
C PHE A 52 -4.73 -3.61 -4.80
N LEU A 53 -5.84 -2.98 -5.19
CA LEU A 53 -5.81 -1.71 -5.91
C LEU A 53 -5.18 -0.60 -5.06
N LEU A 54 -5.55 -0.52 -3.78
CA LEU A 54 -4.98 0.45 -2.85
C LEU A 54 -3.47 0.26 -2.68
N SER A 55 -3.03 -0.98 -2.50
CA SER A 55 -1.60 -1.32 -2.40
C SER A 55 -0.85 -0.94 -3.68
N ASN A 56 -1.38 -1.33 -4.84
CA ASN A 56 -0.78 -1.03 -6.13
C ASN A 56 -0.66 0.48 -6.38
N TYR A 57 -1.71 1.24 -6.05
CA TYR A 57 -1.69 2.70 -6.13
C TYR A 57 -0.68 3.32 -5.16
N ALA A 58 -0.58 2.81 -3.93
CA ALA A 58 0.38 3.31 -2.95
C ALA A 58 1.81 3.03 -3.39
N ILE A 59 2.11 1.82 -3.88
CA ILE A 59 3.40 1.42 -4.45
C ILE A 59 3.76 2.33 -5.63
N ASP A 60 2.84 2.54 -6.57
CA ASP A 60 3.05 3.43 -7.71
C ASP A 60 3.39 4.86 -7.26
N THR A 61 2.72 5.38 -6.24
CA THR A 61 3.00 6.71 -5.70
C THR A 61 4.39 6.77 -5.05
N VAL A 62 4.78 5.72 -4.31
CA VAL A 62 6.10 5.64 -3.68
C VAL A 62 7.21 5.54 -4.74
N THR A 63 7.03 4.73 -5.76
CA THR A 63 8.06 4.50 -6.80
C THR A 63 8.21 5.67 -7.76
N ARG A 64 7.11 6.34 -8.12
CA ARG A 64 7.17 7.52 -9.03
C ARG A 64 8.09 8.61 -8.55
N GLN A 65 8.21 8.76 -7.26
CA GLN A 65 8.95 9.86 -6.66
C GLN A 65 10.43 9.52 -6.39
N LEU A 66 10.79 8.22 -6.40
CA LEU A 66 12.18 7.78 -6.28
C LEU A 66 12.99 8.05 -7.57
N THR A 67 12.34 8.21 -8.70
CA THR A 67 12.99 8.54 -9.97
C THR A 67 13.16 10.05 -10.10
N ILE A 68 14.38 10.54 -9.93
CA ILE A 68 14.78 11.96 -10.03
C ILE A 68 14.51 12.51 -11.44
N GLU A 69 14.55 11.66 -12.46
CA GLU A 69 14.28 12.05 -13.85
C GLU A 69 12.84 11.74 -14.24
N ARG A 70 12.06 12.80 -14.44
CA ARG A 70 10.65 12.71 -14.88
C ARG A 70 10.44 12.01 -16.24
N SER A 71 11.48 11.87 -17.05
CA SER A 71 11.38 11.36 -18.43
C SER A 71 11.37 9.83 -18.55
N ASN A 72 11.93 9.10 -17.58
CA ASN A 72 12.09 7.62 -17.63
C ASN A 72 11.31 6.90 -16.54
N ARG A 73 10.01 7.18 -16.43
CA ARG A 73 9.13 6.49 -15.47
C ARG A 73 8.74 5.13 -16.01
N ASN A 74 9.43 4.08 -15.56
CA ASN A 74 8.99 2.73 -15.85
C ASN A 74 7.77 2.35 -14.99
N ALA A 75 6.98 1.42 -15.51
CA ALA A 75 5.77 0.90 -14.85
C ALA A 75 5.95 -0.57 -14.42
N TYR A 76 7.19 -1.06 -14.33
CA TYR A 76 7.45 -2.47 -13.99
C TYR A 76 6.90 -2.88 -12.63
N HIS A 77 6.85 -1.97 -11.67
CA HIS A 77 6.24 -2.22 -10.35
C HIS A 77 4.75 -2.59 -10.46
N LEU A 78 4.02 -2.04 -11.45
CA LEU A 78 2.62 -2.39 -11.70
C LEU A 78 2.45 -3.84 -12.19
N LEU A 79 3.45 -4.40 -12.83
CA LEU A 79 3.47 -5.81 -13.24
C LEU A 79 4.00 -6.72 -12.14
N LEU A 80 5.07 -6.30 -11.46
CA LEU A 80 5.73 -7.10 -10.44
C LEU A 80 4.82 -7.36 -9.24
N TYR A 81 4.05 -6.37 -8.81
CA TYR A 81 3.17 -6.51 -7.65
C TYR A 81 2.14 -7.63 -7.81
N PRO A 82 1.31 -7.68 -8.88
CA PRO A 82 0.41 -8.80 -9.11
C PRO A 82 1.14 -10.16 -9.22
N LEU A 83 2.29 -10.21 -9.88
CA LEU A 83 3.06 -11.44 -10.04
C LEU A 83 3.60 -11.96 -8.69
N VAL A 84 4.07 -11.08 -7.83
CA VAL A 84 4.52 -11.46 -6.48
C VAL A 84 3.36 -12.02 -5.68
N ILE A 85 2.18 -11.40 -5.73
CA ILE A 85 1.00 -11.92 -5.03
C ILE A 85 0.60 -13.29 -5.57
N MET A 86 0.62 -13.48 -6.89
CA MET A 86 0.32 -14.79 -7.51
C MET A 86 1.29 -15.89 -7.10
N SER A 87 2.51 -15.55 -6.72
CA SER A 87 3.53 -16.52 -6.30
C SER A 87 3.38 -16.98 -4.84
N TYR A 88 2.55 -16.30 -4.04
CA TYR A 88 2.31 -16.70 -2.67
C TYR A 88 1.47 -17.98 -2.60
N PRO A 89 1.87 -18.96 -1.77
CA PRO A 89 1.07 -20.17 -1.57
C PRO A 89 -0.24 -19.80 -0.89
N ILE A 90 -1.33 -20.22 -1.50
CA ILE A 90 -2.71 -19.84 -1.12
C ILE A 90 -3.04 -20.23 0.32
N GLU A 91 -2.55 -21.36 0.79
CA GLU A 91 -2.80 -21.89 2.12
C GLU A 91 -2.27 -20.99 3.25
N SER A 92 -1.34 -20.09 2.92
CA SER A 92 -0.70 -19.18 3.88
C SER A 92 -1.25 -17.75 3.87
N VAL A 93 -2.15 -17.40 2.95
CA VAL A 93 -2.63 -16.02 2.78
C VAL A 93 -3.99 -15.84 3.46
N ASP A 94 -4.00 -15.12 4.57
CA ASP A 94 -5.21 -14.64 5.25
C ASP A 94 -5.58 -13.24 4.72
N ILE A 95 -6.88 -12.91 4.67
CA ILE A 95 -7.38 -11.58 4.30
C ILE A 95 -6.77 -10.49 5.19
N ARG A 96 -6.47 -10.80 6.46
CA ARG A 96 -5.81 -9.91 7.39
C ARG A 96 -4.43 -9.47 6.87
N PHE A 97 -3.67 -10.38 6.25
CA PHE A 97 -2.39 -10.04 5.62
C PHE A 97 -2.56 -9.08 4.46
N ILE A 98 -3.58 -9.30 3.62
CA ILE A 98 -3.85 -8.44 2.46
C ILE A 98 -4.25 -7.03 2.91
N LEU A 99 -5.20 -6.92 3.84
CA LEU A 99 -5.68 -5.64 4.35
C LEU A 99 -4.59 -4.90 5.12
N SER A 100 -3.82 -5.63 5.94
CA SER A 100 -2.69 -5.11 6.68
C SER A 100 -1.59 -4.59 5.73
N SER A 101 -1.24 -5.35 4.70
CA SER A 101 -0.28 -4.94 3.67
C SER A 101 -0.75 -3.66 2.95
N ALA A 102 -2.03 -3.58 2.58
CA ALA A 102 -2.59 -2.39 1.96
C ALA A 102 -2.47 -1.15 2.87
N ALA A 103 -2.75 -1.33 4.17
CA ALA A 103 -2.62 -0.27 5.17
C ALA A 103 -1.16 0.18 5.33
N ILE A 104 -0.20 -0.75 5.35
CA ILE A 104 1.24 -0.45 5.41
C ILE A 104 1.67 0.38 4.19
N TRP A 105 1.32 -0.05 2.98
CA TRP A 105 1.68 0.70 1.77
C TRP A 105 1.06 2.10 1.75
N ALA A 106 -0.20 2.23 2.18
CA ALA A 106 -0.86 3.53 2.30
C ALA A 106 -0.20 4.42 3.37
N ALA A 107 0.26 3.84 4.49
CA ALA A 107 1.00 4.54 5.52
C ALA A 107 2.37 5.02 5.01
N LEU A 108 3.13 4.15 4.34
CA LEU A 108 4.43 4.51 3.74
C LEU A 108 4.28 5.65 2.73
N ARG A 109 3.21 5.63 1.93
CA ARG A 109 2.88 6.75 1.04
C ARG A 109 2.68 8.05 1.82
N ASN A 110 1.94 8.04 2.93
CA ASN A 110 1.70 9.23 3.74
C ASN A 110 2.98 9.73 4.42
N VAL A 111 3.83 8.84 4.94
CA VAL A 111 5.15 9.19 5.49
C VAL A 111 6.01 9.86 4.42
N ARG A 112 5.98 9.33 3.20
CA ARG A 112 6.73 9.93 2.12
C ARG A 112 6.23 11.34 1.77
N ILE A 113 4.90 11.51 1.60
CA ILE A 113 4.31 12.82 1.31
C ILE A 113 4.63 13.82 2.43
N PHE A 114 4.76 13.35 3.67
CA PHE A 114 5.19 14.15 4.80
C PHE A 114 6.56 14.81 4.56
N PHE A 115 7.53 14.12 3.99
CA PHE A 115 8.84 14.69 3.67
C PHE A 115 8.80 15.74 2.56
N GLU A 116 7.82 15.67 1.67
CA GLU A 116 7.71 16.57 0.52
C GLU A 116 7.01 17.89 0.82
N HIS A 117 6.19 17.95 1.88
CA HIS A 117 5.44 19.15 2.22
C HIS A 117 6.27 20.16 3.02
N TYR A 118 6.22 21.43 2.60
CA TYR A 118 6.83 22.54 3.35
C TYR A 118 5.94 23.04 4.50
N ASN A 119 4.62 22.85 4.42
CA ASN A 119 3.67 23.37 5.40
C ASN A 119 3.52 22.40 6.58
N ASN A 120 3.80 22.89 7.81
CA ASN A 120 3.79 22.09 9.03
C ASN A 120 2.42 21.49 9.37
N SER A 121 1.32 22.22 9.13
CA SER A 121 -0.04 21.69 9.41
C SER A 121 -0.37 20.49 8.51
N LYS A 122 0.01 20.55 7.24
CA LYS A 122 -0.17 19.43 6.30
C LYS A 122 0.74 18.26 6.65
N LYS A 123 1.94 18.52 7.16
CA LYS A 123 2.87 17.47 7.64
C LYS A 123 2.27 16.69 8.80
N SER A 124 1.79 17.40 9.84
CA SER A 124 1.18 16.76 11.03
C SER A 124 0.00 15.86 10.64
N LYS A 125 -0.89 16.35 9.75
CA LYS A 125 -2.00 15.54 9.25
C LYS A 125 -1.53 14.26 8.56
N ARG A 126 -0.51 14.33 7.70
CA ARG A 126 0.02 13.16 6.99
C ARG A 126 0.64 12.13 7.92
N LEU A 127 1.32 12.61 8.95
CA LEU A 127 1.90 11.72 9.95
C LEU A 127 0.81 11.04 10.79
N PHE A 128 -0.22 11.78 11.17
CA PHE A 128 -1.39 11.23 11.86
C PHE A 128 -2.08 10.15 11.01
N ASP A 129 -2.36 10.45 9.74
CA ASP A 129 -2.96 9.49 8.80
C ASP A 129 -2.10 8.21 8.67
N ALA A 130 -0.77 8.37 8.60
CA ALA A 130 0.15 7.24 8.55
C ALA A 130 0.10 6.39 9.83
N SER A 131 0.12 7.03 11.00
CA SER A 131 0.07 6.34 12.28
C SER A 131 -1.25 5.59 12.49
N LEU A 132 -2.37 6.17 12.06
CA LEU A 132 -3.68 5.54 12.12
C LEU A 132 -3.73 4.28 11.22
N LEU A 133 -3.21 4.36 10.00
CA LEU A 133 -3.13 3.21 9.10
C LEU A 133 -2.22 2.10 9.64
N LEU A 134 -1.11 2.46 10.28
CA LEU A 134 -0.23 1.48 10.92
C LEU A 134 -0.88 0.86 12.16
N SER A 135 -1.64 1.63 12.95
CA SER A 135 -2.42 1.10 14.06
C SER A 135 -3.45 0.07 13.57
N PHE A 136 -4.15 0.38 12.48
CA PHE A 136 -5.06 -0.58 11.85
C PHE A 136 -4.33 -1.85 11.40
N SER A 137 -3.16 -1.70 10.76
CA SER A 137 -2.33 -2.85 10.36
C SER A 137 -1.88 -3.70 11.56
N ALA A 138 -1.47 -3.06 12.66
CA ALA A 138 -1.06 -3.75 13.88
C ALA A 138 -2.22 -4.45 14.59
N LEU A 139 -3.44 -3.90 14.52
CA LEU A 139 -4.64 -4.59 15.02
C LEU A 139 -4.95 -5.87 14.23
N MET A 140 -4.64 -5.89 12.94
CA MET A 140 -4.80 -7.09 12.11
C MET A 140 -3.69 -8.10 12.37
N ILE A 141 -2.45 -7.64 12.50
CA ILE A 141 -1.26 -8.47 12.70
C ILE A 141 -0.32 -7.75 13.66
N LEU A 142 -0.19 -8.28 14.87
CA LEU A 142 0.55 -7.64 15.96
C LEU A 142 2.03 -7.37 15.62
N ASP A 143 2.64 -8.26 14.86
CA ASP A 143 4.06 -8.14 14.47
C ASP A 143 4.33 -6.87 13.63
N ASN A 144 3.31 -6.29 13.02
CA ASN A 144 3.42 -5.04 12.28
C ASN A 144 3.66 -3.81 13.14
N LEU A 145 3.60 -3.93 14.47
CA LEU A 145 4.01 -2.85 15.40
C LEU A 145 5.44 -2.38 15.12
N ILE A 146 6.31 -3.26 14.65
CA ILE A 146 7.70 -2.91 14.35
C ILE A 146 7.80 -1.81 13.27
N ILE A 147 6.79 -1.72 12.38
CA ILE A 147 6.78 -0.75 11.28
C ILE A 147 6.55 0.69 11.79
N PHE A 148 6.06 0.87 13.03
CA PHE A 148 5.96 2.20 13.66
C PHE A 148 7.29 2.94 13.80
N ILE A 149 8.41 2.22 13.65
CA ILE A 149 9.73 2.83 13.66
C ILE A 149 9.87 3.88 12.52
N TYR A 150 9.18 3.71 11.39
CA TYR A 150 9.26 4.65 10.26
C TYR A 150 8.68 6.04 10.56
N PRO A 151 7.43 6.19 11.06
CA PRO A 151 6.93 7.50 11.45
C PRO A 151 7.70 8.11 12.62
N LEU A 152 8.23 7.30 13.54
CA LEU A 152 9.10 7.79 14.62
C LEU A 152 10.40 8.36 14.08
N LEU A 153 11.06 7.66 13.16
CA LEU A 153 12.25 8.17 12.49
C LEU A 153 11.94 9.44 11.68
N ALA A 154 10.79 9.50 11.02
CA ALA A 154 10.35 10.70 10.32
C ALA A 154 10.20 11.91 11.26
N LEU A 155 9.68 11.72 12.46
CA LEU A 155 9.61 12.77 13.49
C LEU A 155 10.98 13.22 13.98
N ILE A 156 11.90 12.29 14.19
CA ILE A 156 13.25 12.59 14.71
C ILE A 156 14.08 13.33 13.67
N THR A 157 13.99 12.94 12.40
CA THR A 157 14.81 13.51 11.31
C THR A 157 14.30 14.87 10.84
N THR A 158 13.03 15.18 11.06
CA THR A 158 12.50 16.51 10.74
C THR A 158 12.69 17.43 11.93
N ASN A 159 13.41 18.55 11.74
CA ASN A 159 13.49 19.68 12.69
C ASN A 159 12.12 20.39 12.84
N ILE A 160 11.04 19.63 13.02
CA ILE A 160 9.76 20.17 13.44
C ILE A 160 10.03 20.68 14.86
N LYS A 161 9.94 22.01 15.08
CA LYS A 161 9.94 22.59 16.42
C LYS A 161 9.08 21.67 17.27
N ARG A 162 9.70 21.07 18.30
CA ARG A 162 9.09 20.11 19.22
C ARG A 162 7.97 20.78 20.02
N ASP A 163 6.87 21.06 19.37
CA ASP A 163 5.65 21.40 20.05
C ASP A 163 5.03 20.07 20.51
N LEU A 164 5.21 19.76 21.78
CA LEU A 164 4.60 18.60 22.45
C LEU A 164 3.08 18.49 22.21
N LYS A 165 2.43 19.57 21.81
CA LYS A 165 1.03 19.59 21.35
C LYS A 165 0.75 18.66 20.15
N HIS A 166 1.75 18.36 19.33
CA HIS A 166 1.58 17.44 18.20
C HIS A 166 1.65 15.96 18.59
N PHE A 167 2.02 15.67 19.84
CA PHE A 167 2.08 14.30 20.39
C PHE A 167 0.78 13.89 21.12
N ILE A 168 -0.11 14.84 21.43
CA ILE A 168 -1.29 14.63 22.28
C ILE A 168 -2.60 14.62 21.46
N ILE A 169 -2.53 14.84 20.15
CA ILE A 169 -3.64 14.68 19.22
C ILE A 169 -3.45 13.37 18.46
#